data_1c488915eb7135037fe3a2f348cb2c42
#
_entry.id   1c488915eb7135037fe3a2f348cb2c42
#
_cell.length_a   1.000
_cell.length_b   1.000
_cell.length_c   1.000
_cell.angle_alpha   90.00
_cell.angle_beta   90.00
_cell.angle_gamma   90.00
#
_symmetry.space_group_name_H-M   'P 1'
#
loop_
_entity.id
_entity.type
_entity.pdbx_description
1 polymer ?
#
loop_
_entity_poly.entity_id
_entity_poly.type
_entity_poly.pdbx_seq_one_letter_code
_entity_poly.pdbx_strand_id
1 'polypeptide(L)'
;MSRVEQSTKLDLERIVFIGRTFEEYLNMFSLSVKDLKGKKILDCPAGACSFTALGNKSGLDITACDIAYYHSVDDLENKGLQDIDHAMAQMERAKNNYVWGYFKDIEGLRKHRLSALKDCATDMRKSSERYVPVTLPSLPFKDGEFDVLLSAHFLFMYADRLDYQFHVSTLNELLRVTKEEIRIFPLVDLEGKRYEHLDKLIHNLAVNGYRIEEVKVPYEFQANANSMLKIRKSK
;
A
#
# COMPACT_ATOMS: atom_id res chain seq x y z
N MET A 1 -21.59 -33.13 -14.70
CA MET A 1 -21.85 -31.84 -14.00
C MET A 1 -20.53 -31.13 -13.86
N SER A 2 -20.26 -30.19 -14.76
CA SER A 2 -19.05 -29.40 -14.76
C SER A 2 -19.14 -28.37 -13.62
N ARG A 3 -18.21 -28.43 -12.67
CA ARG A 3 -17.99 -27.34 -11.72
C ARG A 3 -17.54 -26.13 -12.52
N VAL A 4 -18.38 -25.12 -12.58
CA VAL A 4 -18.00 -23.78 -13.01
C VAL A 4 -17.03 -23.26 -11.93
N GLU A 5 -15.74 -23.24 -12.23
CA GLU A 5 -14.78 -22.46 -11.47
C GLU A 5 -15.21 -21.00 -11.59
N GLN A 6 -15.89 -20.49 -10.58
CA GLN A 6 -16.12 -19.06 -10.45
C GLN A 6 -14.75 -18.40 -10.32
N SER A 7 -14.34 -17.70 -11.37
CA SER A 7 -13.16 -16.86 -11.35
C SER A 7 -13.31 -15.85 -10.20
N THR A 8 -12.53 -16.02 -9.15
CA THR A 8 -12.43 -15.09 -8.01
C THR A 8 -11.62 -13.85 -8.36
N LYS A 9 -11.18 -13.74 -9.61
CA LYS A 9 -10.37 -12.64 -10.13
C LYS A 9 -11.24 -11.38 -10.26
N LEU A 10 -10.87 -10.32 -9.56
CA LEU A 10 -11.53 -9.03 -9.68
C LEU A 10 -11.37 -8.49 -11.11
N ASP A 11 -12.43 -7.90 -11.66
CA ASP A 11 -12.37 -7.23 -12.95
C ASP A 11 -11.34 -6.09 -12.91
N LEU A 12 -10.43 -6.06 -13.89
CA LEU A 12 -9.35 -5.08 -13.98
C LEU A 12 -9.87 -3.64 -14.00
N GLU A 13 -11.02 -3.39 -14.58
CA GLU A 13 -11.65 -2.05 -14.63
C GLU A 13 -11.98 -1.50 -13.22
N ARG A 14 -12.18 -2.38 -12.25
CA ARG A 14 -12.51 -2.03 -10.86
C ARG A 14 -11.29 -1.79 -9.97
N ILE A 15 -10.09 -2.07 -10.47
CA ILE A 15 -8.82 -1.88 -9.79
C ILE A 15 -8.29 -0.49 -10.16
N VAL A 16 -7.83 0.28 -9.17
CA VAL A 16 -7.07 1.52 -9.38
C VAL A 16 -5.58 1.18 -9.26
N PHE A 17 -4.85 1.32 -10.38
CA PHE A 17 -3.44 0.94 -10.46
C PHE A 17 -2.54 2.17 -10.58
N ILE A 18 -2.41 2.92 -9.46
CA ILE A 18 -1.59 4.14 -9.34
C ILE A 18 -0.59 3.97 -8.21
N GLY A 19 0.70 4.01 -8.53
CA GLY A 19 1.78 3.81 -7.58
C GLY A 19 2.33 5.07 -6.93
N ARG A 20 3.18 4.84 -5.94
CA ARG A 20 4.02 5.84 -5.25
C ARG A 20 5.48 5.53 -5.51
N THR A 21 6.32 6.56 -5.52
CA THR A 21 7.76 6.38 -5.69
C THR A 21 8.40 5.77 -4.43
N PHE A 22 9.61 5.27 -4.57
CA PHE A 22 10.41 4.76 -3.46
C PHE A 22 10.63 5.82 -2.37
N GLU A 23 10.93 7.05 -2.79
CA GLU A 23 11.15 8.18 -1.88
C GLU A 23 9.88 8.57 -1.14
N GLU A 24 8.71 8.51 -1.81
CA GLU A 24 7.42 8.72 -1.14
C GLU A 24 7.22 7.70 -0.02
N TYR A 25 7.53 6.40 -0.27
CA TYR A 25 7.43 5.36 0.74
C TYR A 25 8.32 5.63 1.95
N LEU A 26 9.58 5.99 1.73
CA LEU A 26 10.50 6.34 2.83
C LEU A 26 9.93 7.49 3.69
N ASN A 27 9.35 8.49 3.04
CA ASN A 27 8.74 9.63 3.74
C ASN A 27 7.42 9.26 4.43
N MET A 28 6.52 8.53 3.77
CA MET A 28 5.23 8.08 4.34
C MET A 28 5.40 7.21 5.58
N PHE A 29 6.44 6.40 5.58
CA PHE A 29 6.70 5.46 6.67
C PHE A 29 7.82 5.91 7.62
N SER A 30 8.36 7.12 7.46
CA SER A 30 9.50 7.63 8.26
C SER A 30 10.63 6.59 8.34
N LEU A 31 11.08 6.10 7.17
CA LEU A 31 12.12 5.08 7.03
C LEU A 31 13.30 5.59 6.24
N SER A 32 14.44 4.98 6.47
CA SER A 32 15.61 5.05 5.61
C SER A 32 15.98 3.65 5.10
N VAL A 33 16.76 3.57 4.04
CA VAL A 33 17.30 2.28 3.54
C VAL A 33 18.06 1.52 4.64
N LYS A 34 18.73 2.26 5.54
CA LYS A 34 19.47 1.66 6.66
C LYS A 34 18.54 0.92 7.64
N ASP A 35 17.34 1.43 7.89
CA ASP A 35 16.36 0.81 8.81
C ASP A 35 15.81 -0.51 8.27
N LEU A 36 15.84 -0.68 6.95
CA LEU A 36 15.30 -1.83 6.23
C LEU A 36 16.37 -2.86 5.83
N LYS A 37 17.65 -2.50 5.89
CA LYS A 37 18.74 -3.37 5.48
C LYS A 37 18.81 -4.66 6.31
N GLY A 38 18.86 -5.81 5.63
CA GLY A 38 18.92 -7.13 6.25
C GLY A 38 17.59 -7.64 6.78
N LYS A 39 16.47 -6.96 6.48
CA LYS A 39 15.12 -7.38 6.84
C LYS A 39 14.38 -7.92 5.62
N LYS A 40 13.53 -8.92 5.83
CA LYS A 40 12.50 -9.34 4.88
C LYS A 40 11.30 -8.42 4.99
N ILE A 41 10.92 -7.80 3.88
CA ILE A 41 9.89 -6.75 3.85
C ILE A 41 8.73 -7.19 2.96
N LEU A 42 7.50 -7.01 3.44
CA LEU A 42 6.29 -7.17 2.62
C LEU A 42 5.65 -5.81 2.36
N ASP A 43 5.39 -5.50 1.10
CA ASP A 43 4.56 -4.37 0.66
C ASP A 43 3.17 -4.91 0.28
N CYS A 44 2.13 -4.54 1.06
CA CYS A 44 0.79 -5.15 0.93
C CYS A 44 -0.36 -4.18 1.30
N PRO A 45 -1.29 -3.91 0.38
CA PRO A 45 -1.21 -4.14 -1.05
C PRO A 45 -0.28 -3.13 -1.72
N ALA A 46 0.51 -3.56 -2.70
CA ALA A 46 1.60 -2.76 -3.26
C ALA A 46 1.19 -1.96 -4.51
N GLY A 47 0.21 -2.44 -5.29
CA GLY A 47 -0.23 -1.77 -6.51
C GLY A 47 0.90 -1.52 -7.50
N ALA A 48 0.93 -0.30 -8.07
CA ALA A 48 1.93 0.14 -9.05
C ALA A 48 3.15 0.85 -8.41
N CYS A 49 3.41 0.63 -7.11
CA CYS A 49 4.48 1.36 -6.39
C CYS A 49 5.86 0.88 -6.80
N SER A 50 6.82 1.81 -6.91
CA SER A 50 8.21 1.47 -7.23
C SER A 50 9.04 1.04 -6.00
N PHE A 51 8.40 0.93 -4.83
CA PHE A 51 9.10 0.59 -3.59
C PHE A 51 9.83 -0.76 -3.69
N THR A 52 9.13 -1.79 -4.17
CA THR A 52 9.73 -3.13 -4.37
C THR A 52 10.85 -3.09 -5.41
N ALA A 53 10.61 -2.47 -6.57
CA ALA A 53 11.58 -2.40 -7.66
C ALA A 53 12.89 -1.71 -7.25
N LEU A 54 12.79 -0.49 -6.72
CA LEU A 54 13.97 0.31 -6.39
C LEU A 54 14.61 -0.12 -5.06
N GLY A 55 13.82 -0.63 -4.13
CA GLY A 55 14.32 -1.19 -2.87
C GLY A 55 15.21 -2.42 -3.11
N ASN A 56 14.74 -3.38 -3.90
CA ASN A 56 15.55 -4.56 -4.26
C ASN A 56 16.80 -4.18 -5.06
N LYS A 57 16.71 -3.20 -5.97
CA LYS A 57 17.87 -2.64 -6.68
C LYS A 57 18.88 -2.00 -5.71
N SER A 58 18.42 -1.50 -4.59
CA SER A 58 19.24 -0.91 -3.51
C SER A 58 19.74 -1.95 -2.50
N GLY A 59 19.53 -3.23 -2.74
CA GLY A 59 19.99 -4.34 -1.90
C GLY A 59 19.09 -4.64 -0.69
N LEU A 60 17.82 -4.21 -0.73
CA LEU A 60 16.80 -4.65 0.22
C LEU A 60 16.17 -5.97 -0.25
N ASP A 61 15.46 -6.67 0.62
CA ASP A 61 14.71 -7.89 0.35
C ASP A 61 13.21 -7.60 0.50
N ILE A 62 12.57 -7.21 -0.62
CA ILE A 62 11.17 -6.76 -0.64
C ILE A 62 10.35 -7.67 -1.55
N THR A 63 9.25 -8.18 -1.02
CA THR A 63 8.17 -8.84 -1.74
C THR A 63 6.95 -7.91 -1.79
N ALA A 64 6.33 -7.81 -2.95
CA ALA A 64 5.08 -7.10 -3.16
C ALA A 64 3.93 -8.08 -3.28
N CYS A 65 2.75 -7.76 -2.73
CA CYS A 65 1.55 -8.53 -3.03
C CYS A 65 0.34 -7.62 -3.27
N ASP A 66 -0.51 -8.02 -4.23
CA ASP A 66 -1.69 -7.24 -4.61
C ASP A 66 -2.67 -8.11 -5.41
N ILE A 67 -3.95 -7.76 -5.39
CA ILE A 67 -4.98 -8.39 -6.22
C ILE A 67 -4.76 -8.09 -7.72
N ALA A 68 -4.17 -6.94 -8.05
CA ALA A 68 -3.85 -6.56 -9.41
C ALA A 68 -2.92 -7.55 -10.11
N TYR A 69 -2.03 -8.22 -9.36
CA TYR A 69 -1.02 -9.12 -9.93
C TYR A 69 -1.57 -10.44 -10.49
N TYR A 70 -2.88 -10.68 -10.40
CA TYR A 70 -3.54 -11.71 -11.20
C TYR A 70 -3.62 -11.36 -12.70
N HIS A 71 -3.36 -10.11 -13.08
CA HIS A 71 -3.38 -9.63 -14.47
C HIS A 71 -1.96 -9.57 -15.07
N SER A 72 -1.87 -9.54 -16.40
CA SER A 72 -0.58 -9.42 -17.07
C SER A 72 0.06 -8.04 -16.81
N VAL A 73 1.38 -7.97 -16.84
CA VAL A 73 2.12 -6.70 -16.64
C VAL A 73 1.73 -5.68 -17.70
N ASP A 74 1.49 -6.12 -18.94
CA ASP A 74 1.12 -5.23 -20.04
C ASP A 74 -0.28 -4.63 -19.83
N ASP A 75 -1.24 -5.42 -19.36
CA ASP A 75 -2.58 -4.93 -19.01
C ASP A 75 -2.50 -3.94 -17.83
N LEU A 76 -1.69 -4.25 -16.83
CA LEU A 76 -1.49 -3.39 -15.66
C LEU A 76 -0.80 -2.07 -16.02
N GLU A 77 0.21 -2.08 -16.89
CA GLU A 77 0.88 -0.85 -17.33
C GLU A 77 -0.09 0.03 -18.13
N ASN A 78 -0.84 -0.54 -19.08
CA ASN A 78 -1.86 0.18 -19.83
C ASN A 78 -2.94 0.77 -18.90
N LYS A 79 -3.44 -0.02 -17.96
CA LYS A 79 -4.41 0.44 -16.95
C LYS A 79 -3.84 1.57 -16.09
N GLY A 80 -2.59 1.43 -15.65
CA GLY A 80 -1.92 2.45 -14.85
C GLY A 80 -1.79 3.78 -15.58
N LEU A 81 -1.48 3.78 -16.87
CA LEU A 81 -1.44 5.01 -17.69
C LEU A 81 -2.81 5.68 -17.73
N GLN A 82 -3.88 4.92 -18.00
CA GLN A 82 -5.25 5.44 -18.03
C GLN A 82 -5.68 5.99 -16.65
N ASP A 83 -5.36 5.27 -15.57
CA ASP A 83 -5.71 5.68 -14.22
C ASP A 83 -4.97 6.96 -13.80
N ILE A 84 -3.70 7.12 -14.21
CA ILE A 84 -2.94 8.34 -13.97
C ILE A 84 -3.59 9.52 -14.68
N ASP A 85 -3.94 9.37 -15.97
CA ASP A 85 -4.60 10.45 -16.73
C ASP A 85 -5.94 10.84 -16.10
N HIS A 86 -6.74 9.85 -15.72
CA HIS A 86 -8.01 10.07 -15.03
C HIS A 86 -7.83 10.78 -13.69
N ALA A 87 -6.88 10.32 -12.88
CA ALA A 87 -6.59 10.90 -11.57
C ALA A 87 -6.11 12.36 -11.69
N MET A 88 -5.23 12.66 -12.64
CA MET A 88 -4.76 14.05 -12.85
C MET A 88 -5.94 14.98 -13.22
N ALA A 89 -6.86 14.54 -14.07
CA ALA A 89 -8.03 15.32 -14.43
C ALA A 89 -8.98 15.56 -13.23
N GLN A 90 -9.14 14.58 -12.35
CA GLN A 90 -9.94 14.75 -11.12
C GLN A 90 -9.24 15.66 -10.10
N MET A 91 -7.94 15.54 -9.92
CA MET A 91 -7.16 16.36 -8.98
C MET A 91 -7.08 17.83 -9.39
N GLU A 92 -7.09 18.14 -10.70
CA GLU A 92 -7.19 19.53 -11.15
C GLU A 92 -8.49 20.20 -10.67
N ARG A 93 -9.59 19.46 -10.64
CA ARG A 93 -10.89 19.95 -10.14
C ARG A 93 -10.94 20.09 -8.62
N ALA A 94 -10.17 19.25 -7.90
CA ALA A 94 -10.14 19.18 -6.45
C ALA A 94 -8.84 19.72 -5.83
N LYS A 95 -8.13 20.60 -6.53
CA LYS A 95 -6.76 21.04 -6.24
C LYS A 95 -6.56 21.56 -4.80
N ASN A 96 -7.60 22.18 -4.24
CA ASN A 96 -7.55 22.76 -2.88
C ASN A 96 -7.56 21.68 -1.76
N ASN A 97 -7.86 20.43 -2.08
CA ASN A 97 -7.86 19.34 -1.10
C ASN A 97 -6.46 18.71 -0.91
N TYR A 98 -5.45 19.23 -1.61
CA TYR A 98 -4.11 18.66 -1.64
C TYR A 98 -3.04 19.67 -1.23
N VAL A 99 -1.97 19.18 -0.61
CA VAL A 99 -0.78 19.93 -0.19
C VAL A 99 0.30 19.77 -1.27
N TRP A 100 0.56 20.81 -2.03
CA TRP A 100 1.42 20.74 -3.21
C TRP A 100 2.92 20.93 -2.93
N GLY A 101 3.31 21.08 -1.66
CA GLY A 101 4.71 21.34 -1.30
C GLY A 101 5.71 20.29 -1.83
N TYR A 102 5.34 19.02 -1.82
CA TYR A 102 6.17 17.91 -2.29
C TYR A 102 6.24 17.84 -3.84
N PHE A 103 5.10 17.90 -4.51
CA PHE A 103 5.01 17.73 -5.97
C PHE A 103 5.11 19.04 -6.74
N LYS A 104 4.91 20.16 -6.08
CA LYS A 104 4.81 21.53 -6.63
C LYS A 104 3.50 21.78 -7.38
N ASP A 105 3.16 20.93 -8.35
CA ASP A 105 1.97 21.03 -9.20
C ASP A 105 1.52 19.65 -9.71
N ILE A 106 0.47 19.64 -10.52
CA ILE A 106 -0.10 18.43 -11.11
C ILE A 106 0.88 17.76 -12.06
N GLU A 107 1.66 18.52 -12.82
CA GLU A 107 2.64 17.95 -13.74
C GLU A 107 3.79 17.26 -12.95
N GLY A 108 4.23 17.84 -11.84
CA GLY A 108 5.17 17.22 -10.93
C GLY A 108 4.62 15.91 -10.36
N LEU A 109 3.35 15.90 -9.89
CA LEU A 109 2.67 14.69 -9.46
C LEU A 109 2.59 13.63 -10.55
N ARG A 110 2.18 14.02 -11.77
CA ARG A 110 2.12 13.13 -12.94
C ARG A 110 3.44 12.44 -13.21
N LYS A 111 4.55 13.19 -13.19
CA LYS A 111 5.90 12.62 -13.38
C LYS A 111 6.24 11.56 -12.34
N HIS A 112 5.93 11.80 -11.07
CA HIS A 112 6.14 10.81 -10.00
C HIS A 112 5.31 9.55 -10.23
N ARG A 113 4.03 9.66 -10.62
CA ARG A 113 3.14 8.52 -10.88
C ARG A 113 3.62 7.69 -12.07
N LEU A 114 4.00 8.36 -13.18
CA LEU A 114 4.56 7.69 -14.36
C LEU A 114 5.88 7.00 -14.07
N SER A 115 6.78 7.63 -13.30
CA SER A 115 8.04 7.02 -12.88
C SER A 115 7.80 5.76 -12.05
N ALA A 116 6.90 5.83 -11.06
CA ALA A 116 6.58 4.68 -10.21
C ALA A 116 6.02 3.51 -11.02
N LEU A 117 5.07 3.78 -11.91
CA LEU A 117 4.49 2.76 -12.80
C LEU A 117 5.55 2.10 -13.69
N LYS A 118 6.40 2.91 -14.33
CA LYS A 118 7.48 2.43 -15.20
C LYS A 118 8.47 1.53 -14.47
N ASP A 119 8.91 1.95 -13.28
CA ASP A 119 9.86 1.18 -12.47
C ASP A 119 9.23 -0.14 -12.02
N CYS A 120 7.98 -0.10 -11.54
CA CYS A 120 7.22 -1.29 -11.14
C CYS A 120 7.05 -2.27 -12.30
N ALA A 121 6.49 -1.83 -13.45
CA ALA A 121 6.26 -2.68 -14.61
C ALA A 121 7.56 -3.27 -15.17
N THR A 122 8.65 -2.48 -15.17
CA THR A 122 9.96 -2.94 -15.61
C THR A 122 10.50 -4.06 -14.70
N ASP A 123 10.35 -3.92 -13.39
CA ASP A 123 10.82 -4.94 -12.43
C ASP A 123 9.92 -6.18 -12.44
N MET A 124 8.59 -6.04 -12.57
CA MET A 124 7.67 -7.15 -12.72
C MET A 124 8.01 -8.07 -13.90
N ARG A 125 8.48 -7.50 -15.03
CA ARG A 125 8.93 -8.28 -16.19
C ARG A 125 10.24 -9.04 -15.95
N LYS A 126 11.09 -8.55 -15.04
CA LYS A 126 12.42 -9.13 -14.78
C LYS A 126 12.44 -10.08 -13.61
N SER A 127 11.59 -9.83 -12.62
CA SER A 127 11.64 -10.46 -11.29
C SER A 127 10.22 -10.75 -10.81
N SER A 128 9.42 -11.41 -11.67
CA SER A 128 7.98 -11.65 -11.42
C SER A 128 7.70 -12.43 -10.14
N GLU A 129 8.66 -13.22 -9.66
CA GLU A 129 8.59 -13.99 -8.42
C GLU A 129 8.43 -13.10 -7.15
N ARG A 130 8.75 -11.81 -7.25
CA ARG A 130 8.59 -10.85 -6.16
C ARG A 130 7.21 -10.23 -6.06
N TYR A 131 6.38 -10.46 -7.07
CA TYR A 131 5.05 -9.87 -7.19
C TYR A 131 3.97 -10.94 -7.08
N VAL A 132 3.47 -11.13 -5.87
CA VAL A 132 2.58 -12.26 -5.53
C VAL A 132 1.12 -11.84 -5.66
N PRO A 133 0.32 -12.49 -6.51
CA PRO A 133 -1.12 -12.23 -6.59
C PRO A 133 -1.82 -12.74 -5.34
N VAL A 134 -2.60 -11.87 -4.67
CA VAL A 134 -3.33 -12.21 -3.44
C VAL A 134 -4.71 -11.56 -3.42
N THR A 135 -5.61 -12.15 -2.65
CA THR A 135 -6.91 -11.55 -2.32
C THR A 135 -7.02 -11.45 -0.81
N LEU A 136 -6.92 -10.23 -0.26
CA LEU A 136 -7.10 -9.99 1.16
C LEU A 136 -8.52 -10.39 1.61
N PRO A 137 -8.65 -10.90 2.85
CA PRO A 137 -7.65 -10.93 3.92
C PRO A 137 -6.73 -12.17 3.94
N SER A 138 -6.64 -12.98 2.90
CA SER A 138 -5.83 -14.20 2.92
C SER A 138 -4.49 -14.00 2.21
N LEU A 139 -3.38 -14.39 2.86
CA LEU A 139 -2.02 -14.30 2.33
C LEU A 139 -1.34 -15.69 2.27
N PRO A 140 -0.67 -16.03 1.16
CA PRO A 140 -0.04 -17.35 0.97
C PRO A 140 1.34 -17.47 1.65
N PHE A 141 1.58 -16.70 2.71
CA PHE A 141 2.84 -16.64 3.42
C PHE A 141 2.75 -17.35 4.78
N LYS A 142 3.89 -17.82 5.28
CA LYS A 142 4.01 -18.46 6.59
C LYS A 142 3.86 -17.45 7.73
N ASP A 143 3.53 -17.95 8.92
CA ASP A 143 3.52 -17.14 10.13
C ASP A 143 4.89 -16.52 10.37
N GLY A 144 4.90 -15.19 10.55
CA GLY A 144 6.13 -14.44 10.80
C GLY A 144 7.18 -14.58 9.70
N GLU A 145 6.78 -14.65 8.44
CA GLU A 145 7.73 -14.76 7.32
C GLU A 145 8.50 -13.48 7.08
N PHE A 146 7.88 -12.32 7.32
CA PHE A 146 8.45 -11.00 7.10
C PHE A 146 8.80 -10.31 8.41
N ASP A 147 9.90 -9.56 8.42
CA ASP A 147 10.28 -8.77 9.59
C ASP A 147 9.47 -7.47 9.66
N VAL A 148 9.24 -6.83 8.50
CA VAL A 148 8.48 -5.57 8.39
C VAL A 148 7.41 -5.70 7.31
N LEU A 149 6.22 -5.14 7.58
CA LEU A 149 5.16 -4.99 6.60
C LEU A 149 4.77 -3.52 6.46
N LEU A 150 4.67 -3.07 5.22
CA LEU A 150 4.19 -1.73 4.86
C LEU A 150 2.85 -1.84 4.12
N SER A 151 1.87 -1.04 4.53
CA SER A 151 0.56 -0.97 3.88
C SER A 151 0.21 0.48 3.56
N ALA A 152 0.30 0.83 2.27
CA ALA A 152 0.11 2.19 1.81
C ALA A 152 -1.23 2.39 1.10
N HIS A 153 -1.96 3.46 1.44
CA HIS A 153 -3.11 3.98 0.68
C HIS A 153 -4.22 2.94 0.40
N PHE A 154 -4.50 2.05 1.35
CA PHE A 154 -5.53 1.01 1.17
C PHE A 154 -6.53 0.97 2.33
N LEU A 155 -6.18 0.38 3.46
CA LEU A 155 -7.14 -0.01 4.50
C LEU A 155 -8.10 1.12 4.88
N PHE A 156 -7.58 2.27 5.29
CA PHE A 156 -8.43 3.35 5.80
C PHE A 156 -8.93 4.29 4.70
N MET A 157 -8.20 4.37 3.58
CA MET A 157 -8.64 5.19 2.44
C MET A 157 -9.93 4.70 1.80
N TYR A 158 -10.17 3.40 1.79
CA TYR A 158 -11.36 2.79 1.20
C TYR A 158 -12.37 2.32 2.26
N ALA A 159 -12.42 2.99 3.41
CA ALA A 159 -13.32 2.66 4.50
C ALA A 159 -14.81 2.74 4.13
N ASP A 160 -15.16 3.48 3.07
CA ASP A 160 -16.50 3.53 2.48
C ASP A 160 -16.94 2.22 1.81
N ARG A 161 -16.00 1.34 1.49
CA ARG A 161 -16.21 0.07 0.76
C ARG A 161 -15.77 -1.16 1.53
N LEU A 162 -14.96 -0.96 2.57
CA LEU A 162 -14.39 -2.01 3.40
C LEU A 162 -15.04 -1.94 4.78
N ASP A 163 -15.80 -2.96 5.16
CA ASP A 163 -16.44 -2.98 6.46
C ASP A 163 -15.44 -3.20 7.62
N TYR A 164 -15.91 -3.00 8.83
CA TYR A 164 -15.08 -3.16 10.04
C TYR A 164 -14.53 -4.58 10.18
N GLN A 165 -15.31 -5.60 9.80
CA GLN A 165 -14.88 -6.99 9.90
C GLN A 165 -13.74 -7.29 8.92
N PHE A 166 -13.79 -6.72 7.73
CA PHE A 166 -12.70 -6.82 6.76
C PHE A 166 -11.41 -6.20 7.32
N HIS A 167 -11.49 -5.03 7.95
CA HIS A 167 -10.32 -4.39 8.60
C HIS A 167 -9.73 -5.29 9.69
N VAL A 168 -10.57 -5.86 10.57
CA VAL A 168 -10.12 -6.78 11.63
C VAL A 168 -9.46 -8.02 11.05
N SER A 169 -10.10 -8.67 10.07
CA SER A 169 -9.59 -9.89 9.45
C SER A 169 -8.27 -9.64 8.71
N THR A 170 -8.19 -8.53 7.97
CA THR A 170 -6.97 -8.13 7.27
C THR A 170 -5.84 -7.83 8.25
N LEU A 171 -6.08 -7.03 9.30
CA LEU A 171 -5.06 -6.74 10.31
C LEU A 171 -4.54 -8.01 10.98
N ASN A 172 -5.41 -8.96 11.33
CA ASN A 172 -5.00 -10.23 11.93
C ASN A 172 -4.08 -11.02 10.98
N GLU A 173 -4.40 -11.02 9.68
CA GLU A 173 -3.59 -11.71 8.68
C GLU A 173 -2.23 -11.02 8.46
N LEU A 174 -2.21 -9.68 8.37
CA LEU A 174 -0.96 -8.92 8.32
C LEU A 174 -0.07 -9.18 9.55
N LEU A 175 -0.68 -9.25 10.74
CA LEU A 175 0.01 -9.58 11.99
C LEU A 175 0.52 -11.02 12.03
N ARG A 176 -0.22 -11.97 11.44
CA ARG A 176 0.20 -13.37 11.36
C ARG A 176 1.50 -13.51 10.57
N VAL A 177 1.61 -12.85 9.42
CA VAL A 177 2.77 -12.98 8.52
C VAL A 177 3.97 -12.12 8.94
N THR A 178 3.81 -11.21 9.92
CA THR A 178 4.83 -10.24 10.32
C THR A 178 5.42 -10.56 11.70
N LYS A 179 6.75 -10.51 11.81
CA LYS A 179 7.47 -10.74 13.08
C LYS A 179 7.59 -9.50 13.94
N GLU A 180 8.07 -8.38 13.37
CA GLU A 180 8.55 -7.25 14.16
C GLU A 180 7.59 -6.06 14.12
N GLU A 181 7.27 -5.57 12.93
CA GLU A 181 6.61 -4.27 12.79
C GLU A 181 5.72 -4.18 11.54
N ILE A 182 4.53 -3.62 11.74
CA ILE A 182 3.64 -3.20 10.65
C ILE A 182 3.52 -1.69 10.67
N ARG A 183 3.55 -1.06 9.49
CA ARG A 183 3.23 0.36 9.32
C ARG A 183 2.12 0.54 8.28
N ILE A 184 1.10 1.30 8.63
CA ILE A 184 -0.08 1.55 7.78
C ILE A 184 -0.22 3.06 7.58
N PHE A 185 -0.31 3.51 6.35
CA PHE A 185 -0.47 4.91 5.96
C PHE A 185 -1.48 5.08 4.82
N PRO A 186 -2.30 6.14 4.80
CA PRO A 186 -2.60 7.09 5.86
C PRO A 186 -3.68 6.57 6.84
N LEU A 187 -4.01 7.37 7.85
CA LEU A 187 -5.07 7.08 8.84
C LEU A 187 -6.39 7.78 8.53
N VAL A 188 -6.53 8.30 7.31
CA VAL A 188 -7.70 9.04 6.82
C VAL A 188 -8.28 8.36 5.59
N ASP A 189 -9.55 8.63 5.35
CA ASP A 189 -10.29 8.19 4.16
C ASP A 189 -10.03 9.09 2.94
N LEU A 190 -10.74 8.86 1.84
CA LEU A 190 -10.64 9.64 0.60
C LEU A 190 -11.08 11.11 0.78
N GLU A 191 -11.85 11.43 1.82
CA GLU A 191 -12.26 12.80 2.16
C GLU A 191 -11.28 13.50 3.10
N GLY A 192 -10.20 12.85 3.54
CA GLY A 192 -9.22 13.36 4.50
C GLY A 192 -9.73 13.33 5.94
N LYS A 193 -10.79 12.56 6.22
CA LYS A 193 -11.32 12.35 7.57
C LYS A 193 -10.65 11.14 8.21
N ARG A 194 -10.32 11.25 9.51
CA ARG A 194 -9.82 10.13 10.30
C ARG A 194 -10.81 8.96 10.23
N TYR A 195 -10.30 7.74 10.00
CA TYR A 195 -11.15 6.56 9.99
C TYR A 195 -11.91 6.40 11.30
N GLU A 196 -13.22 6.36 11.24
CA GLU A 196 -14.12 6.44 12.41
C GLU A 196 -13.92 5.32 13.44
N HIS A 197 -13.54 4.12 12.96
CA HIS A 197 -13.33 2.96 13.83
C HIS A 197 -11.86 2.74 14.20
N LEU A 198 -10.96 3.69 13.91
CA LEU A 198 -9.53 3.54 14.17
C LEU A 198 -9.24 3.31 15.65
N ASP A 199 -9.86 4.09 16.54
CA ASP A 199 -9.63 3.97 17.99
C ASP A 199 -10.12 2.62 18.54
N LYS A 200 -11.20 2.08 17.99
CA LYS A 200 -11.69 0.73 18.29
C LYS A 200 -10.71 -0.35 17.86
N LEU A 201 -10.12 -0.21 16.65
CA LEU A 201 -9.06 -1.13 16.19
C LEU A 201 -7.83 -1.06 17.07
N ILE A 202 -7.36 0.14 17.41
CA ILE A 202 -6.21 0.36 18.31
C ILE A 202 -6.46 -0.30 19.67
N HIS A 203 -7.63 -0.09 20.25
CA HIS A 203 -8.00 -0.72 21.53
C HIS A 203 -7.95 -2.26 21.44
N ASN A 204 -8.57 -2.84 20.42
CA ASN A 204 -8.58 -4.29 20.22
C ASN A 204 -7.17 -4.86 20.06
N LEU A 205 -6.30 -4.19 19.32
CA LEU A 205 -4.91 -4.61 19.15
C LEU A 205 -4.13 -4.52 20.47
N ALA A 206 -4.33 -3.45 21.26
CA ALA A 206 -3.68 -3.26 22.54
C ALA A 206 -4.07 -4.34 23.54
N VAL A 207 -5.35 -4.70 23.65
CA VAL A 207 -5.85 -5.80 24.50
C VAL A 207 -5.25 -7.15 24.08
N ASN A 208 -4.95 -7.34 22.79
CA ASN A 208 -4.30 -8.55 22.27
C ASN A 208 -2.75 -8.52 22.37
N GLY A 209 -2.18 -7.60 23.14
CA GLY A 209 -0.74 -7.57 23.45
C GLY A 209 0.12 -6.95 22.35
N TYR A 210 -0.43 -6.04 21.56
CA TYR A 210 0.35 -5.23 20.62
C TYR A 210 0.60 -3.83 21.18
N ARG A 211 1.76 -3.28 20.89
CA ARG A 211 2.08 -1.87 21.11
C ARG A 211 1.75 -1.11 19.85
N ILE A 212 0.91 -0.11 19.95
CA ILE A 212 0.44 0.70 18.84
C ILE A 212 0.86 2.15 19.07
N GLU A 213 1.40 2.78 18.04
CA GLU A 213 1.78 4.18 18.05
C GLU A 213 1.22 4.85 16.78
N GLU A 214 0.55 5.98 16.95
CA GLU A 214 0.22 6.90 15.87
C GLU A 214 1.36 7.90 15.72
N VAL A 215 2.02 7.89 14.56
CA VAL A 215 3.25 8.64 14.33
C VAL A 215 3.06 9.65 13.21
N LYS A 216 3.35 10.93 13.48
CA LYS A 216 3.44 11.96 12.43
C LYS A 216 4.60 11.66 11.49
N VAL A 217 4.38 11.87 10.19
CA VAL A 217 5.37 11.62 9.14
C VAL A 217 5.66 12.87 8.33
N PRO A 218 6.86 12.97 7.69
CA PRO A 218 7.23 14.14 6.89
C PRO A 218 6.54 14.20 5.51
N TYR A 219 5.59 13.32 5.24
CA TYR A 219 4.85 13.26 3.99
C TYR A 219 3.39 13.67 4.20
N GLU A 220 2.94 14.65 3.42
CA GLU A 220 1.52 15.01 3.32
C GLU A 220 1.25 15.46 1.88
N PHE A 221 0.35 14.75 1.21
CA PHE A 221 -0.16 15.16 -0.09
C PHE A 221 -1.68 15.42 -0.03
N GLN A 222 -2.48 14.44 0.35
CA GLN A 222 -3.86 14.70 0.72
C GLN A 222 -3.88 15.43 2.08
N ALA A 223 -4.68 16.46 2.22
CA ALA A 223 -4.81 17.18 3.47
C ALA A 223 -5.15 16.23 4.64
N ASN A 224 -4.48 16.38 5.77
CA ASN A 224 -4.55 15.54 6.98
C ASN A 224 -3.94 14.13 6.85
N ALA A 225 -3.53 13.68 5.66
CA ALA A 225 -2.84 12.40 5.46
C ALA A 225 -1.35 12.54 5.82
N ASN A 226 -1.04 12.76 7.10
CA ASN A 226 0.32 13.03 7.61
C ASN A 226 0.66 12.20 8.85
N SER A 227 -0.03 11.08 9.05
CA SER A 227 0.23 10.15 10.17
C SER A 227 0.12 8.71 9.70
N MET A 228 0.93 7.83 10.30
CA MET A 228 0.87 6.38 10.12
C MET A 228 0.55 5.69 11.43
N LEU A 229 -0.03 4.49 11.35
CA LEU A 229 -0.14 3.56 12.45
C LEU A 229 1.06 2.62 12.45
N LYS A 230 1.74 2.51 13.58
CA LYS A 230 2.86 1.62 13.79
C LYS A 230 2.48 0.59 14.84
N ILE A 231 2.56 -0.68 14.47
CA ILE A 231 2.12 -1.81 15.29
C ILE A 231 3.30 -2.75 15.51
N ARG A 232 3.55 -3.14 16.76
CA ARG A 232 4.60 -4.09 17.16
C ARG A 232 4.05 -5.10 18.16
N LYS A 233 4.59 -6.32 18.20
CA LYS A 233 4.32 -7.23 19.30
C LYS A 233 4.93 -6.64 20.60
N SER A 234 4.16 -6.64 21.70
CA SER A 234 4.73 -6.36 23.02
C SER A 234 5.71 -7.49 23.37
N LYS A 235 6.85 -7.11 23.95
CA LYS A 235 7.84 -8.10 24.43
C LYS A 235 7.32 -8.79 25.67
#